data_d2572cd093fd91397258de057e2bcbe3
#
_entry.id   d2572cd093fd91397258de057e2bcbe3
#
_cell.length_a   1.000
_cell.length_b   1.000
_cell.length_c   1.000
_cell.angle_alpha   90.00
_cell.angle_beta   90.00
_cell.angle_gamma   90.00
#
_symmetry.space_group_name_H-M   'P 1'
#
loop_
_entity.id
_entity.type
_entity.pdbx_description
1 polymer ?
#
loop_
_entity_poly.entity_id
_entity_poly.type
_entity_poly.pdbx_seq_one_letter_code
_entity_poly.pdbx_strand_id
1 'polypeptide(L)'
;MKSRFLVAAVLFAVACSGQAAAIYRQNLVVNGDAEAGMNGWTGYPDYNMVQSVNYGSNWVLPSQPGPADRGSNMFAGLGQYAVGFQTLDLSVSTTTNISYSLSGWLGGWADQGDNALFYVQFLDDLDNEIGSSAIGPVTPADRGNQTGLYYREAAGFMPTGTRKLSFWLSMERLVSGDNDGYADNLSFVLLEPVNEVPEPAMASMFLLGAGMLGWSRRHRNAASKA
;
A
#
# COMPACT_ATOMS: atom_id res chain seq x y z
N MET A 1 28.14 -61.18 -21.79
CA MET A 1 27.04 -60.46 -21.18
C MET A 1 27.54 -59.08 -20.75
N LYS A 2 27.15 -58.01 -21.48
CA LYS A 2 27.53 -56.61 -21.16
C LYS A 2 26.31 -55.91 -20.54
N SER A 3 26.39 -55.63 -19.24
CA SER A 3 25.35 -54.88 -18.51
C SER A 3 25.47 -53.39 -18.85
N ARG A 4 24.38 -52.79 -19.36
CA ARG A 4 24.27 -51.34 -19.62
C ARG A 4 23.53 -50.72 -18.42
N PHE A 5 24.24 -49.92 -17.62
CA PHE A 5 23.63 -49.06 -16.63
C PHE A 5 23.05 -47.82 -17.31
N LEU A 6 21.74 -47.65 -17.21
CA LEU A 6 21.04 -46.43 -17.58
C LEU A 6 21.10 -45.47 -16.37
N VAL A 7 21.80 -44.35 -16.55
CA VAL A 7 21.76 -43.23 -15.57
C VAL A 7 20.63 -42.31 -15.97
N ALA A 8 19.57 -42.29 -15.17
CA ALA A 8 18.48 -41.32 -15.32
C ALA A 8 18.91 -40.00 -14.68
N ALA A 9 19.09 -38.97 -15.48
CA ALA A 9 19.30 -37.61 -15.01
C ALA A 9 17.98 -37.00 -14.64
N VAL A 10 17.75 -36.72 -13.34
CA VAL A 10 16.60 -35.96 -12.84
C VAL A 10 16.96 -34.48 -12.93
N LEU A 11 16.35 -33.77 -13.88
CA LEU A 11 16.40 -32.31 -13.94
C LEU A 11 15.50 -31.74 -12.86
N PHE A 12 16.09 -31.12 -11.84
CA PHE A 12 15.37 -30.24 -10.93
C PHE A 12 15.14 -28.90 -11.63
N ALA A 13 13.91 -28.61 -12.01
CA ALA A 13 13.49 -27.26 -12.38
C ALA A 13 13.34 -26.45 -11.10
N VAL A 14 14.31 -25.60 -10.78
CA VAL A 14 14.17 -24.58 -9.73
C VAL A 14 13.27 -23.48 -10.33
N ALA A 15 12.00 -23.47 -9.96
CA ALA A 15 11.11 -22.37 -10.26
C ALA A 15 11.60 -21.14 -9.48
N CYS A 16 12.05 -20.11 -10.20
CA CYS A 16 12.45 -18.83 -9.65
C CYS A 16 11.18 -18.05 -9.29
N SER A 17 10.69 -18.20 -8.03
CA SER A 17 9.55 -17.46 -7.47
C SER A 17 9.99 -16.17 -6.76
N GLY A 18 11.12 -15.58 -7.15
CA GLY A 18 11.81 -14.54 -6.40
C GLY A 18 11.37 -13.08 -6.62
N GLN A 19 10.47 -12.75 -7.57
CA GLN A 19 10.18 -11.35 -7.88
C GLN A 19 8.82 -10.83 -7.38
N ALA A 20 7.85 -11.67 -7.10
CA ALA A 20 6.54 -11.23 -6.64
C ALA A 20 6.53 -10.78 -5.16
N ALA A 21 7.47 -11.22 -4.34
CA ALA A 21 7.55 -10.85 -2.92
C ALA A 21 8.06 -9.42 -2.69
N ALA A 22 8.70 -8.79 -3.67
CA ALA A 22 9.40 -7.52 -3.51
C ALA A 22 8.48 -6.28 -3.42
N ILE A 23 7.22 -6.38 -3.85
CA ILE A 23 6.28 -5.23 -3.84
C ILE A 23 5.31 -5.23 -2.65
N TYR A 24 5.24 -6.31 -1.91
CA TYR A 24 4.37 -6.40 -0.73
C TYR A 24 5.07 -5.88 0.52
N ARG A 25 4.29 -5.29 1.44
CA ARG A 25 4.74 -4.82 2.76
C ARG A 25 5.82 -3.72 2.73
N GLN A 26 5.98 -3.05 1.62
CA GLN A 26 6.82 -1.88 1.49
C GLN A 26 6.03 -0.68 1.00
N ASN A 27 6.47 0.52 1.33
CA ASN A 27 5.89 1.73 0.78
C ASN A 27 6.21 1.82 -0.71
N LEU A 28 5.20 1.90 -1.55
CA LEU A 28 5.33 2.03 -3.01
C LEU A 28 5.38 3.50 -3.46
N VAL A 29 5.12 4.45 -2.57
CA VAL A 29 5.31 5.88 -2.83
C VAL A 29 6.79 6.20 -2.67
N VAL A 30 7.42 6.66 -3.72
CA VAL A 30 8.82 7.08 -3.71
C VAL A 30 8.92 8.44 -3.05
N ASN A 31 9.84 8.60 -2.08
CA ASN A 31 10.08 9.86 -1.39
C ASN A 31 8.76 10.48 -0.86
N GLY A 32 7.97 9.67 -0.17
CA GLY A 32 6.71 10.11 0.45
C GLY A 32 6.91 10.99 1.67
N ASP A 33 8.12 11.06 2.19
CA ASP A 33 8.59 11.85 3.33
C ASP A 33 9.25 13.19 2.95
N ALA A 34 9.27 13.55 1.67
CA ALA A 34 9.87 14.77 1.12
C ALA A 34 11.37 14.96 1.40
N GLU A 35 12.08 13.99 2.04
CA GLU A 35 13.47 14.15 2.45
C GLU A 35 14.47 14.24 1.29
N ALA A 36 14.11 13.70 0.12
CA ALA A 36 14.88 13.84 -1.12
C ALA A 36 14.39 15.00 -2.01
N GLY A 37 13.77 16.02 -1.42
CA GLY A 37 13.19 17.14 -2.16
C GLY A 37 12.01 16.68 -3.04
N MET A 38 12.06 16.98 -4.33
CA MET A 38 11.00 16.55 -5.27
C MET A 38 11.37 15.30 -6.08
N ASN A 39 12.43 14.57 -5.68
CA ASN A 39 12.82 13.33 -6.34
C ASN A 39 11.68 12.32 -6.36
N GLY A 40 11.41 11.71 -7.52
CA GLY A 40 10.32 10.73 -7.69
C GLY A 40 8.96 11.37 -8.00
N TRP A 41 8.80 12.68 -7.87
CA TRP A 41 7.59 13.40 -8.18
C TRP A 41 7.71 14.19 -9.48
N THR A 42 6.64 14.27 -10.24
CA THR A 42 6.53 15.03 -11.51
C THR A 42 5.40 16.05 -11.38
N GLY A 43 5.63 17.27 -11.83
CA GLY A 43 4.58 18.29 -11.92
C GLY A 43 3.61 18.00 -13.05
N TYR A 44 2.35 18.41 -12.91
CA TYR A 44 1.36 18.30 -13.98
C TYR A 44 1.34 19.60 -14.80
N PRO A 45 1.25 19.52 -16.13
CA PRO A 45 1.16 20.72 -16.98
C PRO A 45 0.02 21.64 -16.53
N ASP A 46 0.22 22.95 -16.65
CA ASP A 46 -0.74 24.01 -16.29
C ASP A 46 -0.97 24.23 -14.79
N TYR A 47 -0.37 23.43 -13.91
CA TYR A 47 -0.39 23.63 -12.46
C TYR A 47 1.00 23.84 -11.89
N ASN A 48 1.08 24.53 -10.75
CA ASN A 48 2.33 24.56 -10.00
C ASN A 48 2.67 23.15 -9.52
N MET A 49 3.93 22.83 -9.41
CA MET A 49 4.37 21.62 -8.74
C MET A 49 4.32 21.84 -7.23
N VAL A 50 3.89 20.85 -6.46
CA VAL A 50 4.10 20.85 -5.00
C VAL A 50 5.60 21.01 -4.71
N GLN A 51 5.96 21.54 -3.57
CA GLN A 51 7.34 21.78 -3.18
C GLN A 51 7.70 21.03 -1.89
N SER A 52 8.99 20.71 -1.74
CA SER A 52 9.53 20.24 -0.47
C SER A 52 10.09 21.44 0.29
N VAL A 53 9.69 21.58 1.56
CA VAL A 53 10.10 22.68 2.46
C VAL A 53 10.55 22.12 3.79
N ASN A 54 11.46 22.83 4.47
CA ASN A 54 11.86 22.45 5.81
C ASN A 54 10.75 22.76 6.83
N TYR A 55 10.60 21.92 7.82
CA TYR A 55 9.84 22.26 9.02
C TYR A 55 10.42 23.49 9.70
N GLY A 56 9.56 24.32 10.27
CA GLY A 56 9.95 25.53 10.97
C GLY A 56 9.73 26.82 10.19
N SER A 57 10.20 27.95 10.69
CA SER A 57 10.05 29.28 10.09
C SER A 57 8.59 29.64 9.83
N ASN A 58 8.20 29.82 8.58
CA ASN A 58 6.83 30.15 8.13
C ASN A 58 5.95 28.92 7.88
N TRP A 59 6.45 27.73 8.14
CA TRP A 59 5.77 26.45 7.92
C TRP A 59 5.42 25.79 9.24
N VAL A 60 4.97 24.56 9.20
CA VAL A 60 4.68 23.76 10.41
C VAL A 60 5.93 23.68 11.29
N LEU A 61 5.82 24.11 12.54
CA LEU A 61 6.92 24.03 13.51
C LEU A 61 7.10 22.58 14.01
N PRO A 62 8.33 22.18 14.38
CA PRO A 62 8.57 20.85 14.97
C PRO A 62 7.77 20.56 16.24
N SER A 63 7.30 21.60 16.95
CA SER A 63 6.48 21.50 18.16
C SER A 63 4.97 21.37 17.87
N GLN A 64 4.55 21.58 16.63
CA GLN A 64 3.15 21.48 16.22
C GLN A 64 2.78 20.03 15.85
N PRO A 65 1.48 19.69 15.77
CA PRO A 65 1.04 18.36 15.37
C PRO A 65 1.67 17.89 14.06
N GLY A 66 2.04 16.61 14.00
CA GLY A 66 2.63 15.99 12.82
C GLY A 66 3.28 14.64 13.15
N PRO A 67 3.88 13.95 12.17
CA PRO A 67 4.52 12.67 12.41
C PRO A 67 5.65 12.77 13.43
N ALA A 68 5.84 11.74 14.24
CA ALA A 68 6.92 11.69 15.22
C ALA A 68 8.30 11.54 14.55
N ASP A 69 8.31 10.91 13.39
CA ASP A 69 9.46 10.62 12.52
C ASP A 69 9.51 11.53 11.28
N ARG A 70 9.01 12.77 11.43
CA ARG A 70 8.83 13.75 10.33
C ARG A 70 10.10 14.15 9.58
N GLY A 71 11.29 13.75 10.03
CA GLY A 71 12.52 14.17 9.37
C GLY A 71 12.74 15.69 9.43
N SER A 72 13.25 16.24 8.34
CA SER A 72 13.56 17.66 8.16
C SER A 72 12.58 18.38 7.23
N ASN A 73 11.95 17.67 6.32
CA ASN A 73 11.16 18.22 5.23
C ASN A 73 9.72 17.74 5.25
N MET A 74 8.85 18.47 4.56
CA MET A 74 7.49 18.09 4.23
C MET A 74 7.10 18.65 2.87
N PHE A 75 6.01 18.19 2.28
CA PHE A 75 5.42 18.81 1.10
C PHE A 75 4.56 20.01 1.50
N ALA A 76 4.62 21.06 0.68
CA ALA A 76 3.78 22.26 0.78
C ALA A 76 3.24 22.67 -0.58
N GLY A 77 2.13 23.38 -0.57
CA GLY A 77 1.52 23.94 -1.78
C GLY A 77 2.34 25.11 -2.37
N LEU A 78 2.06 25.42 -3.62
CA LEU A 78 2.61 26.59 -4.33
C LEU A 78 1.54 27.20 -5.23
N GLY A 79 1.36 28.52 -5.14
CA GLY A 79 0.35 29.23 -5.92
C GLY A 79 -1.08 28.81 -5.55
N GLN A 80 -2.03 28.98 -6.46
CA GLN A 80 -3.44 28.67 -6.17
C GLN A 80 -3.72 27.16 -6.13
N TYR A 81 -3.10 26.42 -7.03
CA TYR A 81 -3.23 24.98 -7.12
C TYR A 81 -1.88 24.35 -7.45
N ALA A 82 -1.48 23.39 -6.69
CA ALA A 82 -0.23 22.68 -6.87
C ALA A 82 -0.46 21.17 -6.95
N VAL A 83 0.26 20.49 -7.84
CA VAL A 83 0.13 19.06 -8.09
C VAL A 83 1.50 18.41 -8.21
N GLY A 84 1.66 17.26 -7.59
CA GLY A 84 2.75 16.32 -7.87
C GLY A 84 2.17 14.93 -8.11
N PHE A 85 2.73 14.20 -9.07
CA PHE A 85 2.31 12.81 -9.30
C PHE A 85 3.49 11.90 -9.58
N GLN A 86 3.28 10.60 -9.39
CA GLN A 86 4.20 9.54 -9.77
C GLN A 86 3.42 8.30 -10.18
N THR A 87 3.95 7.53 -11.14
CA THR A 87 3.30 6.32 -11.63
C THR A 87 4.21 5.12 -11.46
N LEU A 88 3.68 4.05 -10.89
CA LEU A 88 4.34 2.76 -10.74
C LEU A 88 3.66 1.72 -11.64
N ASP A 89 4.46 1.07 -12.49
CA ASP A 89 4.04 -0.06 -13.29
C ASP A 89 4.22 -1.36 -12.51
N LEU A 90 3.15 -2.16 -12.39
CA LEU A 90 3.16 -3.43 -11.67
C LEU A 90 3.74 -4.58 -12.51
N SER A 91 4.14 -4.32 -13.77
CA SER A 91 4.67 -5.27 -14.75
C SER A 91 3.69 -6.34 -15.23
N VAL A 92 2.69 -6.69 -14.44
CA VAL A 92 1.58 -7.58 -14.78
C VAL A 92 0.28 -7.05 -14.19
N SER A 93 -0.84 -7.29 -14.88
CA SER A 93 -2.16 -6.92 -14.33
C SER A 93 -2.53 -7.84 -13.18
N THR A 94 -3.18 -7.29 -12.16
CA THR A 94 -3.66 -8.06 -11.01
C THR A 94 -4.80 -8.98 -11.41
N THR A 95 -4.73 -10.23 -10.99
CA THR A 95 -5.75 -11.25 -11.28
C THR A 95 -6.68 -11.54 -10.10
N THR A 96 -6.33 -11.02 -8.91
CA THR A 96 -7.08 -11.18 -7.66
C THR A 96 -7.15 -9.84 -6.94
N ASN A 97 -8.12 -9.71 -6.05
CA ASN A 97 -8.18 -8.56 -5.16
C ASN A 97 -7.01 -8.61 -4.18
N ILE A 98 -6.11 -7.64 -4.30
CA ILE A 98 -4.98 -7.44 -3.39
C ILE A 98 -5.36 -6.30 -2.45
N SER A 99 -5.31 -6.53 -1.14
CA SER A 99 -5.59 -5.50 -0.17
C SER A 99 -4.44 -4.49 -0.09
N TYR A 100 -4.81 -3.24 0.18
CA TYR A 100 -3.86 -2.14 0.34
C TYR A 100 -4.17 -1.30 1.57
N SER A 101 -3.17 -0.55 2.02
CA SER A 101 -3.29 0.58 2.93
C SER A 101 -2.72 1.82 2.25
N LEU A 102 -3.52 2.88 2.18
CA LEU A 102 -3.14 4.23 1.75
C LEU A 102 -3.11 5.11 2.99
N SER A 103 -2.02 5.80 3.27
CA SER A 103 -1.90 6.63 4.46
C SER A 103 -0.99 7.83 4.24
N GLY A 104 -1.07 8.80 5.15
CA GLY A 104 -0.23 9.97 5.16
C GLY A 104 -0.64 10.96 6.23
N TRP A 105 0.20 11.94 6.46
CA TRP A 105 -0.06 13.07 7.30
C TRP A 105 -0.42 14.26 6.42
N LEU A 106 -1.61 14.80 6.60
CA LEU A 106 -2.15 15.92 5.81
C LEU A 106 -2.57 17.04 6.73
N GLY A 107 -2.49 18.27 6.25
CA GLY A 107 -2.84 19.40 7.10
C GLY A 107 -2.88 20.75 6.42
N GLY A 108 -2.72 21.79 7.22
CA GLY A 108 -2.79 23.18 6.80
C GLY A 108 -2.51 24.16 7.93
N TRP A 109 -2.68 25.44 7.63
CA TRP A 109 -2.37 26.53 8.53
C TRP A 109 -3.60 27.05 9.29
N ALA A 110 -3.53 27.10 10.61
CA ALA A 110 -4.54 27.73 11.49
C ALA A 110 -5.98 27.41 11.06
N ASP A 111 -6.82 28.43 10.92
CA ASP A 111 -8.21 28.34 10.47
C ASP A 111 -8.39 28.50 8.95
N GLN A 112 -7.31 28.53 8.17
CA GLN A 112 -7.37 28.62 6.71
C GLN A 112 -7.93 27.33 6.11
N GLY A 113 -8.73 27.47 5.05
CA GLY A 113 -9.33 26.34 4.34
C GLY A 113 -8.39 25.62 3.38
N ASP A 114 -7.19 26.14 3.17
CA ASP A 114 -6.17 25.53 2.33
C ASP A 114 -5.91 24.09 2.74
N ASN A 115 -5.74 23.22 1.76
CA ASN A 115 -5.79 21.79 2.02
C ASN A 115 -4.84 20.98 1.13
N ALA A 116 -4.64 19.73 1.55
CA ALA A 116 -3.94 18.72 0.78
C ALA A 116 -4.81 17.47 0.63
N LEU A 117 -4.79 16.88 -0.56
CA LEU A 117 -5.42 15.62 -0.90
C LEU A 117 -4.37 14.68 -1.47
N PHE A 118 -4.26 13.47 -0.92
CA PHE A 118 -3.43 12.41 -1.48
C PHE A 118 -4.32 11.26 -1.95
N TYR A 119 -4.14 10.84 -3.22
CA TYR A 119 -4.95 9.77 -3.78
C TYR A 119 -4.16 8.88 -4.73
N VAL A 120 -4.68 7.70 -4.95
CA VAL A 120 -4.19 6.71 -5.92
C VAL A 120 -5.28 6.41 -6.94
N GLN A 121 -4.92 6.40 -8.21
CA GLN A 121 -5.74 5.84 -9.30
C GLN A 121 -5.20 4.46 -9.65
N PHE A 122 -6.11 3.51 -9.79
CA PHE A 122 -5.84 2.17 -10.30
C PHE A 122 -6.10 2.16 -11.79
N LEU A 123 -5.06 1.94 -12.59
CA LEU A 123 -5.14 1.97 -14.04
C LEU A 123 -5.00 0.56 -14.63
N ASP A 124 -5.74 0.28 -15.70
CA ASP A 124 -5.60 -0.94 -16.48
C ASP A 124 -4.37 -0.86 -17.44
N ASP A 125 -4.21 -1.84 -18.32
CA ASP A 125 -3.13 -1.92 -19.31
C ASP A 125 -3.26 -0.89 -20.44
N LEU A 126 -4.43 -0.27 -20.59
CA LEU A 126 -4.71 0.80 -21.55
C LEU A 126 -4.70 2.19 -20.91
N ASP A 127 -4.24 2.31 -19.66
CA ASP A 127 -4.25 3.54 -18.87
C ASP A 127 -5.65 4.10 -18.53
N ASN A 128 -6.70 3.28 -18.61
CA ASN A 128 -8.01 3.69 -18.11
C ASN A 128 -8.07 3.53 -16.59
N GLU A 129 -8.66 4.51 -15.91
CA GLU A 129 -8.96 4.41 -14.48
C GLU A 129 -10.09 3.39 -14.25
N ILE A 130 -9.80 2.36 -13.46
CA ILE A 130 -10.75 1.32 -13.06
C ILE A 130 -11.12 1.37 -11.58
N GLY A 131 -10.59 2.35 -10.86
CA GLY A 131 -10.90 2.64 -9.48
C GLY A 131 -9.90 3.62 -8.87
N SER A 132 -10.23 4.14 -7.70
CA SER A 132 -9.36 5.06 -6.96
C SER A 132 -9.59 4.98 -5.46
N SER A 133 -8.67 5.55 -4.70
CA SER A 133 -8.77 5.73 -3.25
C SER A 133 -8.09 7.02 -2.85
N ALA A 134 -8.59 7.70 -1.82
CA ALA A 134 -8.08 8.99 -1.38
C ALA A 134 -8.10 9.14 0.13
N ILE A 135 -7.20 9.97 0.64
CA ILE A 135 -7.17 10.46 2.02
C ILE A 135 -7.11 11.98 2.03
N GLY A 136 -7.76 12.59 2.99
CA GLY A 136 -7.92 14.05 3.09
C GLY A 136 -9.19 14.57 2.40
N PRO A 137 -9.34 15.88 2.29
CA PRO A 137 -8.52 16.87 2.96
C PRO A 137 -8.72 16.88 4.49
N VAL A 138 -7.73 17.42 5.20
CA VAL A 138 -7.86 17.75 6.64
C VAL A 138 -8.35 19.19 6.77
N THR A 139 -9.59 19.35 7.20
CA THR A 139 -10.22 20.67 7.31
C THR A 139 -9.74 21.45 8.54
N PRO A 140 -9.92 22.78 8.61
CA PRO A 140 -9.67 23.55 9.84
C PRO A 140 -10.37 22.97 11.07
N ALA A 141 -11.61 22.50 10.92
CA ALA A 141 -12.36 21.88 12.01
C ALA A 141 -11.71 20.59 12.52
N ASP A 142 -11.21 19.74 11.60
CA ASP A 142 -10.51 18.49 11.95
C ASP A 142 -9.24 18.73 12.77
N ARG A 143 -8.57 19.85 12.56
CA ARG A 143 -7.35 20.23 13.27
C ARG A 143 -7.57 21.26 14.39
N GLY A 144 -8.82 21.53 14.75
CA GLY A 144 -9.16 22.47 15.82
C GLY A 144 -8.64 23.88 15.55
N ASN A 145 -8.60 24.32 14.28
CA ASN A 145 -8.04 25.58 13.81
C ASN A 145 -6.56 25.77 14.16
N GLN A 146 -5.81 24.67 14.31
CA GLN A 146 -4.36 24.70 14.58
C GLN A 146 -3.58 24.41 13.31
N THR A 147 -2.40 24.99 13.21
CA THR A 147 -1.40 24.61 12.20
C THR A 147 -0.83 23.25 12.54
N GLY A 148 -0.74 22.36 11.56
CA GLY A 148 -0.15 21.05 11.74
C GLY A 148 -0.63 20.01 10.73
N LEU A 149 -0.09 18.82 10.89
CA LEU A 149 -0.37 17.64 10.08
C LEU A 149 -1.06 16.60 10.95
N TYR A 150 -2.06 15.93 10.37
CA TYR A 150 -2.88 14.93 11.06
C TYR A 150 -2.95 13.67 10.20
N TYR A 151 -2.77 12.53 10.85
CA TYR A 151 -2.79 11.23 10.17
C TYR A 151 -4.15 10.93 9.55
N ARG A 152 -4.12 10.43 8.34
CA ARG A 152 -5.26 9.90 7.62
C ARG A 152 -4.89 8.57 6.98
N GLU A 153 -5.84 7.65 6.94
CA GLU A 153 -5.69 6.37 6.28
C GLU A 153 -6.97 5.92 5.58
N ALA A 154 -6.80 5.12 4.56
CA ALA A 154 -7.84 4.38 3.87
C ALA A 154 -7.31 2.99 3.51
N ALA A 155 -8.16 1.99 3.58
CA ALA A 155 -7.80 0.62 3.19
C ALA A 155 -8.87 0.05 2.27
N GLY A 156 -8.49 -0.88 1.43
CA GLY A 156 -9.41 -1.51 0.48
C GLY A 156 -8.74 -2.61 -0.30
N PHE A 157 -9.39 -2.97 -1.40
CA PHE A 157 -8.85 -3.93 -2.37
C PHE A 157 -8.62 -3.21 -3.70
N MET A 158 -7.48 -3.46 -4.32
CA MET A 158 -7.25 -3.02 -5.70
C MET A 158 -8.20 -3.75 -6.64
N PRO A 159 -8.81 -3.05 -7.61
CA PRO A 159 -9.59 -3.70 -8.66
C PRO A 159 -8.77 -4.77 -9.41
N THR A 160 -9.41 -5.88 -9.75
CA THR A 160 -8.82 -6.86 -10.66
C THR A 160 -8.58 -6.21 -12.02
N GLY A 161 -7.42 -6.45 -12.60
CA GLY A 161 -6.99 -5.82 -13.85
C GLY A 161 -6.11 -4.59 -13.64
N THR A 162 -5.86 -4.17 -12.40
CA THR A 162 -4.92 -3.06 -12.14
C THR A 162 -3.53 -3.42 -12.67
N ARG A 163 -3.01 -2.56 -13.53
CA ARG A 163 -1.70 -2.69 -14.17
C ARG A 163 -0.72 -1.63 -13.72
N LYS A 164 -1.22 -0.44 -13.37
CA LYS A 164 -0.41 0.68 -12.88
C LYS A 164 -1.11 1.34 -11.70
N LEU A 165 -0.29 1.93 -10.82
CA LEU A 165 -0.70 2.79 -9.72
C LEU A 165 -0.23 4.21 -10.03
N SER A 166 -1.15 5.16 -10.08
CA SER A 166 -0.81 6.58 -10.24
C SER A 166 -1.13 7.32 -8.95
N PHE A 167 -0.09 7.75 -8.23
CA PHE A 167 -0.20 8.49 -6.99
C PHE A 167 -0.20 9.99 -7.28
N TRP A 168 -1.10 10.72 -6.62
CA TRP A 168 -1.30 12.15 -6.82
C TRP A 168 -1.36 12.86 -5.48
N LEU A 169 -0.60 13.92 -5.35
CA LEU A 169 -0.67 14.87 -4.26
C LEU A 169 -1.12 16.21 -4.84
N SER A 170 -2.29 16.68 -4.42
CA SER A 170 -2.81 17.99 -4.82
C SER A 170 -3.02 18.89 -3.62
N MET A 171 -2.74 20.17 -3.78
CA MET A 171 -2.87 21.18 -2.75
C MET A 171 -3.58 22.41 -3.33
N GLU A 172 -4.63 22.85 -2.65
CA GLU A 172 -5.47 23.96 -3.08
C GLU A 172 -5.44 25.09 -2.06
N ARG A 173 -5.18 26.30 -2.56
CA ARG A 173 -5.30 27.52 -1.79
C ARG A 173 -6.72 28.06 -1.89
N LEU A 174 -7.41 28.13 -0.77
CA LEU A 174 -8.77 28.65 -0.64
C LEU A 174 -8.82 30.04 0.01
N VAL A 175 -7.72 30.44 0.66
CA VAL A 175 -7.58 31.74 1.31
C VAL A 175 -6.43 32.52 0.64
N SER A 176 -6.48 33.86 0.70
CA SER A 176 -5.41 34.69 0.15
C SER A 176 -4.09 34.50 0.92
N GLY A 177 -2.96 34.55 0.23
CA GLY A 177 -1.63 34.33 0.80
C GLY A 177 -0.89 33.17 0.14
N ASP A 178 -0.16 32.44 0.94
CA ASP A 178 0.53 31.21 0.51
C ASP A 178 -0.48 30.06 0.33
N ASN A 179 -0.07 29.00 -0.31
CA ASN A 179 -0.85 27.76 -0.37
C ASN A 179 -0.42 26.87 0.79
N ASP A 180 -1.19 26.91 1.85
CA ASP A 180 -0.90 26.25 3.12
C ASP A 180 -1.46 24.81 3.19
N GLY A 181 -1.60 24.14 2.07
CA GLY A 181 -1.75 22.69 2.01
C GLY A 181 -0.44 22.01 2.37
N TYR A 182 -0.47 21.09 3.34
CA TYR A 182 0.72 20.37 3.83
C TYR A 182 0.53 18.87 3.80
N ALA A 183 1.61 18.14 3.48
CA ALA A 183 1.61 16.68 3.49
C ALA A 183 2.99 16.12 3.89
N ASP A 184 2.99 14.94 4.51
CA ASP A 184 4.21 14.25 4.89
C ASP A 184 3.96 12.75 5.10
N ASN A 185 5.03 11.94 5.05
CA ASN A 185 4.98 10.49 5.27
C ASN A 185 3.86 9.79 4.47
N LEU A 186 3.76 10.14 3.19
CA LEU A 186 2.81 9.54 2.25
C LEU A 186 3.18 8.08 2.00
N SER A 187 2.21 7.20 2.06
CA SER A 187 2.45 5.77 1.96
C SER A 187 1.32 5.04 1.25
N PHE A 188 1.71 4.08 0.42
CA PHE A 188 0.82 3.08 -0.14
C PHE A 188 1.49 1.72 -0.05
N VAL A 189 0.87 0.81 0.68
CA VAL A 189 1.41 -0.52 0.96
C VAL A 189 0.45 -1.58 0.45
N LEU A 190 0.95 -2.50 -0.37
CA LEU A 190 0.23 -3.71 -0.73
C LEU A 190 0.42 -4.75 0.37
N LEU A 191 -0.69 -5.34 0.79
CA LEU A 191 -0.68 -6.44 1.75
C LEU A 191 -0.67 -7.75 0.97
N GLU A 192 0.10 -8.72 1.44
CA GLU A 192 0.10 -10.04 0.83
C GLU A 192 -1.32 -10.60 0.77
N PRO A 193 -1.73 -11.21 -0.35
CA PRO A 193 -2.97 -11.97 -0.38
C PRO A 193 -2.95 -12.96 0.79
N VAL A 194 -3.98 -12.94 1.61
CA VAL A 194 -4.15 -14.00 2.61
C VAL A 194 -4.41 -15.26 1.80
N ASN A 195 -3.35 -16.05 1.56
CA ASN A 195 -3.55 -17.42 1.12
C ASN A 195 -4.37 -18.06 2.23
N GLU A 196 -5.61 -18.46 1.92
CA GLU A 196 -6.34 -19.33 2.81
C GLU A 196 -5.40 -20.50 3.07
N VAL A 197 -4.83 -20.56 4.28
CA VAL A 197 -4.05 -21.73 4.70
C VAL A 197 -5.01 -22.88 4.53
N PRO A 198 -4.74 -23.86 3.62
CA PRO A 198 -5.61 -25.01 3.49
C PRO A 198 -5.77 -25.55 4.91
N GLU A 199 -7.01 -25.65 5.39
CA GLU A 199 -7.25 -26.09 6.77
C GLU A 199 -6.36 -27.30 7.01
N PRO A 200 -5.44 -27.22 7.99
CA PRO A 200 -4.50 -28.31 8.21
C PRO A 200 -5.36 -29.55 8.32
N ALA A 201 -4.94 -30.61 7.68
CA ALA A 201 -5.67 -31.86 7.47
C ALA A 201 -6.39 -32.45 8.70
N MET A 202 -7.06 -31.60 9.47
CA MET A 202 -7.95 -31.97 10.56
C MET A 202 -9.05 -32.90 10.06
N ALA A 203 -9.58 -32.65 8.86
CA ALA A 203 -10.50 -33.56 8.19
C ALA A 203 -9.86 -34.93 7.90
N SER A 204 -8.60 -34.94 7.44
CA SER A 204 -7.85 -36.20 7.25
C SER A 204 -7.46 -36.89 8.57
N MET A 205 -7.14 -36.13 9.60
CA MET A 205 -6.91 -36.71 10.95
C MET A 205 -8.19 -37.27 11.57
N PHE A 206 -9.35 -36.64 11.37
CA PHE A 206 -10.64 -37.16 11.77
C PHE A 206 -10.98 -38.46 11.04
N LEU A 207 -10.74 -38.53 9.72
CA LEU A 207 -10.96 -39.74 8.93
C LEU A 207 -10.00 -40.88 9.31
N LEU A 208 -8.73 -40.59 9.61
CA LEU A 208 -7.77 -41.57 10.12
C LEU A 208 -8.14 -42.06 11.51
N GLY A 209 -8.57 -41.16 12.40
CA GLY A 209 -9.03 -41.50 13.74
C GLY A 209 -10.29 -42.38 13.74
N ALA A 210 -11.28 -42.04 12.88
CA ALA A 210 -12.49 -42.84 12.73
C ALA A 210 -12.21 -44.21 12.09
N GLY A 211 -11.27 -44.28 11.13
CA GLY A 211 -10.81 -45.53 10.54
C GLY A 211 -10.16 -46.47 11.53
N MET A 212 -9.30 -45.99 12.42
CA MET A 212 -8.65 -46.79 13.46
C MET A 212 -9.67 -47.28 14.51
N LEU A 213 -10.64 -46.47 14.89
CA LEU A 213 -11.71 -46.90 15.81
C LEU A 213 -12.62 -47.96 15.19
N GLY A 214 -12.95 -47.85 13.91
CA GLY A 214 -13.70 -48.86 13.16
C GLY A 214 -12.97 -50.18 13.04
N TRP A 215 -11.65 -50.14 12.80
CA TRP A 215 -10.81 -51.33 12.71
C TRP A 215 -10.63 -52.03 14.05
N SER A 216 -10.42 -51.28 15.13
CA SER A 216 -10.28 -51.85 16.51
C SER A 216 -11.57 -52.53 16.98
N ARG A 217 -12.77 -52.00 16.64
CA ARG A 217 -14.06 -52.65 16.95
C ARG A 217 -14.25 -53.94 16.17
N ARG A 218 -13.81 -54.03 14.92
CA ARG A 218 -13.94 -55.24 14.10
C ARG A 218 -13.07 -56.38 14.64
N HIS A 219 -11.86 -56.09 15.14
CA HIS A 219 -10.97 -57.10 15.74
C HIS A 219 -11.45 -57.59 17.09
N ARG A 220 -12.07 -56.75 17.93
CA ARG A 220 -12.66 -57.22 19.22
C ARG A 220 -13.85 -58.15 19.02
N ASN A 221 -14.68 -57.89 18.03
CA ASN A 221 -15.85 -58.77 17.76
C ASN A 221 -15.46 -60.11 17.12
N ALA A 222 -14.29 -60.22 16.51
CA ALA A 222 -13.77 -61.48 15.98
C ALA A 222 -13.19 -62.39 17.10
N ALA A 223 -12.57 -61.79 18.14
CA ALA A 223 -12.02 -62.52 19.27
C ALA A 223 -13.05 -63.02 20.30
N SER A 224 -14.30 -62.54 20.24
CA SER A 224 -15.39 -62.91 21.11
C SER A 224 -16.24 -64.09 20.58
N LYS A 225 -15.91 -64.65 19.43
CA LYS A 225 -16.61 -65.74 18.76
C LYS A 225 -15.78 -67.04 18.59
N ALA A 226 -14.60 -67.13 19.21
CA ALA A 226 -13.74 -68.33 19.26
C ALA A 226 -13.80 -69.05 20.58
#